data_6171cc3d950821cae619b2461d307583
#
_entry.id   6171cc3d950821cae619b2461d307583
#
_cell.length_a   1.000
_cell.length_b   1.000
_cell.length_c   1.000
_cell.angle_alpha   90.00
_cell.angle_beta   90.00
_cell.angle_gamma   90.00
#
_symmetry.space_group_name_H-M   'P 1'
#
loop_
_entity.id
_entity.type
_entity.pdbx_description
1 polymer ?
#
loop_
_entity_poly.entity_id
_entity_poly.type
_entity_poly.pdbx_seq_one_letter_code
_entity_poly.pdbx_strand_id
1 'polypeptide(L)'
;NPSAVIDVIQQYGQAFRQQNPHYLVELTYHRLHLLHMALLAAMVALVLGFVLKNPHHPMTVSVLSLLFFLQAAMVVFRVLIAGRAPVTNMYETVLWVGLGALVFGGLLGWWRRERLFLLFGVLINLVSLFMMMFADRMLDPTLKPLAPVLRDNFWLATHVTTITISYAAFGLSWLIANYYMIKGIASKIGYEEGKHLNEMTYDCLRIGVVLLSAGILLGAVWADYSWGRFWGWDPKETWSLVALMAYLAVLHGRYAGWIGDESFLPYVALAFLTIVIAWFGVNYVLASGLHSYGFSRGGATAILALIMAQIILFLLWKIRKIF
;
A
#
# COMPACT_ATOMS: atom_id res chain seq x y z
N ASN A 1 -12.97 -6.19 -52.04
CA ASN A 1 -14.14 -7.03 -51.78
C ASN A 1 -14.37 -7.07 -50.25
N PRO A 2 -15.49 -6.55 -49.71
CA PRO A 2 -15.75 -6.49 -48.28
C PRO A 2 -15.70 -7.87 -47.58
N SER A 3 -16.16 -8.94 -48.29
CA SER A 3 -16.12 -10.31 -47.73
C SER A 3 -14.68 -10.79 -47.47
N ALA A 4 -13.74 -10.53 -48.36
CA ALA A 4 -12.36 -10.94 -48.18
C ALA A 4 -11.71 -10.25 -46.97
N VAL A 5 -12.06 -9.00 -46.67
CA VAL A 5 -11.59 -8.27 -45.49
C VAL A 5 -12.17 -8.89 -44.20
N ILE A 6 -13.46 -9.27 -44.22
CA ILE A 6 -14.13 -9.95 -43.09
C ILE A 6 -13.48 -11.29 -42.83
N ASP A 7 -13.17 -12.07 -43.85
CA ASP A 7 -12.52 -13.38 -43.72
C ASP A 7 -11.11 -13.26 -43.10
N VAL A 8 -10.33 -12.28 -43.54
CA VAL A 8 -9.00 -12.00 -42.98
C VAL A 8 -9.09 -11.60 -41.51
N ILE A 9 -10.05 -10.73 -41.16
CA ILE A 9 -10.27 -10.30 -39.76
C ILE A 9 -10.68 -11.50 -38.90
N GLN A 10 -11.54 -12.39 -39.41
CA GLN A 10 -11.98 -13.59 -38.68
C GLN A 10 -10.82 -14.57 -38.49
N GLN A 11 -10.02 -14.84 -39.52
CA GLN A 11 -8.83 -15.71 -39.43
C GLN A 11 -7.81 -15.14 -38.44
N TYR A 12 -7.53 -13.85 -38.51
CA TYR A 12 -6.63 -13.18 -37.57
C TYR A 12 -7.18 -13.26 -36.14
N GLY A 13 -8.47 -13.02 -35.96
CA GLY A 13 -9.13 -13.12 -34.65
C GLY A 13 -9.12 -14.54 -34.07
N GLN A 14 -9.25 -15.57 -34.91
CA GLN A 14 -9.13 -16.97 -34.49
C GLN A 14 -7.68 -17.31 -34.09
N ALA A 15 -6.70 -16.94 -34.89
CA ALA A 15 -5.29 -17.14 -34.59
C ALA A 15 -4.88 -16.42 -33.29
N PHE A 16 -5.34 -15.18 -33.11
CA PHE A 16 -5.10 -14.41 -31.89
C PHE A 16 -5.66 -15.11 -30.64
N ARG A 17 -6.91 -15.62 -30.70
CA ARG A 17 -7.54 -16.35 -29.59
C ARG A 17 -6.80 -17.65 -29.25
N GLN A 18 -6.31 -18.37 -30.26
CA GLN A 18 -5.52 -19.59 -30.04
C GLN A 18 -4.17 -19.29 -29.34
N GLN A 19 -3.54 -18.18 -29.68
CA GLN A 19 -2.27 -17.74 -29.06
C GLN A 19 -2.45 -17.13 -27.67
N ASN A 20 -3.65 -16.60 -27.36
CA ASN A 20 -3.96 -15.92 -26.11
C ASN A 20 -5.13 -16.60 -25.38
N PRO A 21 -4.90 -17.70 -24.66
CA PRO A 21 -5.98 -18.48 -24.02
C PRO A 21 -6.76 -17.68 -22.98
N HIS A 22 -6.15 -16.65 -22.38
CA HIS A 22 -6.78 -15.77 -21.37
C HIS A 22 -7.51 -14.55 -21.95
N TYR A 23 -7.60 -14.43 -23.28
CA TYR A 23 -8.24 -13.30 -23.98
C TYR A 23 -9.65 -12.96 -23.45
N LEU A 24 -10.50 -13.97 -23.21
CA LEU A 24 -11.86 -13.73 -22.71
C LEU A 24 -11.87 -13.22 -21.27
N VAL A 25 -10.95 -13.68 -20.45
CA VAL A 25 -10.79 -13.22 -19.04
C VAL A 25 -10.34 -11.76 -19.03
N GLU A 26 -9.37 -11.42 -19.86
CA GLU A 26 -8.86 -10.05 -20.00
C GLU A 26 -9.95 -9.10 -20.52
N LEU A 27 -10.68 -9.50 -21.57
CA LEU A 27 -11.80 -8.73 -22.10
C LEU A 27 -12.89 -8.50 -21.04
N THR A 28 -13.21 -9.53 -20.27
CA THR A 28 -14.17 -9.42 -19.15
C THR A 28 -13.70 -8.47 -18.09
N TYR A 29 -12.41 -8.56 -17.70
CA TYR A 29 -11.81 -7.65 -16.73
C TYR A 29 -11.95 -6.18 -17.14
N HIS A 30 -11.64 -5.86 -18.41
CA HIS A 30 -11.78 -4.50 -18.94
C HIS A 30 -13.23 -4.02 -19.02
N ARG A 31 -14.18 -4.90 -19.38
CA ARG A 31 -15.62 -4.55 -19.49
C ARG A 31 -16.30 -4.34 -18.15
N LEU A 32 -15.84 -4.97 -17.09
CA LEU A 32 -16.45 -4.87 -15.75
C LEU A 32 -16.18 -3.54 -15.07
N HIS A 33 -15.22 -2.73 -15.54
CA HIS A 33 -14.86 -1.45 -14.95
C HIS A 33 -14.68 -1.50 -13.41
N LEU A 34 -14.09 -2.60 -12.89
CA LEU A 34 -14.00 -2.88 -11.45
C LEU A 34 -13.33 -1.75 -10.67
N LEU A 35 -12.32 -1.09 -11.24
CA LEU A 35 -11.64 0.05 -10.61
C LEU A 35 -12.58 1.23 -10.35
N HIS A 36 -13.46 1.56 -11.33
CA HIS A 36 -14.44 2.64 -11.18
C HIS A 36 -15.47 2.31 -10.10
N MET A 37 -15.96 1.07 -10.10
CA MET A 37 -16.91 0.59 -9.08
C MET A 37 -16.29 0.58 -7.69
N ALA A 38 -15.04 0.13 -7.56
CA ALA A 38 -14.31 0.14 -6.30
C ALA A 38 -14.07 1.56 -5.80
N LEU A 39 -13.70 2.50 -6.67
CA LEU A 39 -13.53 3.91 -6.32
C LEU A 39 -14.83 4.53 -5.79
N LEU A 40 -15.95 4.29 -6.46
CA LEU A 40 -17.27 4.75 -6.01
C LEU A 40 -17.64 4.13 -4.66
N ALA A 41 -17.45 2.82 -4.51
CA ALA A 41 -17.72 2.12 -3.24
C ALA A 41 -16.85 2.66 -2.09
N ALA A 42 -15.58 2.98 -2.35
CA ALA A 42 -14.68 3.57 -1.36
C ALA A 42 -15.13 4.99 -0.92
N MET A 43 -15.57 5.81 -1.87
CA MET A 43 -16.16 7.14 -1.55
C MET A 43 -17.42 6.99 -0.70
N VAL A 44 -18.33 6.09 -1.05
CA VAL A 44 -19.54 5.82 -0.26
C VAL A 44 -19.17 5.29 1.13
N ALA A 45 -18.22 4.35 1.23
CA ALA A 45 -17.75 3.81 2.51
C ALA A 45 -17.17 4.91 3.42
N LEU A 46 -16.41 5.85 2.86
CA LEU A 46 -15.87 6.98 3.60
C LEU A 46 -16.97 7.89 4.14
N VAL A 47 -17.95 8.25 3.30
CA VAL A 47 -19.11 9.06 3.71
C VAL A 47 -19.92 8.35 4.80
N LEU A 48 -20.25 7.08 4.63
CA LEU A 48 -20.96 6.29 5.64
C LEU A 48 -20.19 6.20 6.95
N GLY A 49 -18.86 6.03 6.88
CA GLY A 49 -17.99 6.04 8.05
C GLY A 49 -18.01 7.37 8.80
N PHE A 50 -18.20 8.50 8.13
CA PHE A 50 -18.41 9.81 8.79
C PHE A 50 -19.81 9.99 9.36
N VAL A 51 -20.84 9.56 8.66
CA VAL A 51 -22.24 9.81 9.01
C VAL A 51 -22.73 8.86 10.11
N LEU A 52 -22.50 7.56 9.94
CA LEU A 52 -23.13 6.52 10.78
C LEU A 52 -22.43 6.28 12.13
N LYS A 53 -21.25 6.83 12.35
CA LYS A 53 -20.47 6.77 13.62
C LYS A 53 -20.22 5.34 14.17
N ASN A 54 -21.06 4.36 13.88
CA ASN A 54 -20.96 2.97 14.34
C ASN A 54 -20.26 2.12 13.26
N PRO A 55 -19.05 1.60 13.51
CA PRO A 55 -18.33 0.76 12.55
C PRO A 55 -19.05 -0.55 12.23
N HIS A 56 -19.94 -1.01 13.12
CA HIS A 56 -20.75 -2.23 12.94
C HIS A 56 -22.11 -1.99 12.27
N HIS A 57 -22.38 -0.77 11.80
CA HIS A 57 -23.66 -0.49 11.12
C HIS A 57 -23.78 -1.35 9.87
N PRO A 58 -24.93 -2.06 9.64
CA PRO A 58 -25.04 -3.00 8.51
C PRO A 58 -24.71 -2.39 7.15
N MET A 59 -25.14 -1.15 6.89
CA MET A 59 -24.79 -0.47 5.63
C MET A 59 -23.29 -0.27 5.47
N THR A 60 -22.58 0.11 6.54
CA THR A 60 -21.12 0.27 6.51
C THR A 60 -20.45 -1.06 6.19
N VAL A 61 -20.85 -2.12 6.90
CA VAL A 61 -20.32 -3.48 6.68
C VAL A 61 -20.61 -3.96 5.25
N SER A 62 -21.83 -3.75 4.74
CA SER A 62 -22.20 -4.15 3.38
C SER A 62 -21.36 -3.44 2.31
N VAL A 63 -21.15 -2.13 2.44
CA VAL A 63 -20.35 -1.37 1.46
C VAL A 63 -18.87 -1.72 1.57
N LEU A 64 -18.33 -1.95 2.77
CA LEU A 64 -16.96 -2.43 2.94
C LEU A 64 -16.76 -3.83 2.35
N SER A 65 -17.73 -4.73 2.53
CA SER A 65 -17.71 -6.05 1.92
C SER A 65 -17.73 -5.96 0.40
N LEU A 66 -18.62 -5.13 -0.15
CA LEU A 66 -18.67 -4.88 -1.61
C LEU A 66 -17.31 -4.37 -2.12
N LEU A 67 -16.74 -3.37 -1.45
CA LEU A 67 -15.44 -2.79 -1.81
C LEU A 67 -14.33 -3.86 -1.76
N PHE A 68 -14.31 -4.69 -0.72
CA PHE A 68 -13.38 -5.80 -0.60
C PHE A 68 -13.52 -6.80 -1.76
N PHE A 69 -14.74 -7.24 -2.08
CA PHE A 69 -14.98 -8.20 -3.17
C PHE A 69 -14.65 -7.63 -4.54
N LEU A 70 -14.90 -6.35 -4.79
CA LEU A 70 -14.50 -5.69 -6.05
C LEU A 70 -12.98 -5.70 -6.22
N GLN A 71 -12.22 -5.38 -5.17
CA GLN A 71 -10.76 -5.42 -5.24
C GLN A 71 -10.19 -6.83 -5.26
N ALA A 72 -10.78 -7.75 -4.50
CA ALA A 72 -10.43 -9.17 -4.58
C ALA A 72 -10.64 -9.71 -6.00
N ALA A 73 -11.75 -9.32 -6.67
CA ALA A 73 -11.97 -9.65 -8.07
C ALA A 73 -10.87 -9.06 -8.97
N MET A 74 -10.45 -7.80 -8.77
CA MET A 74 -9.32 -7.21 -9.52
C MET A 74 -8.04 -8.05 -9.35
N VAL A 75 -7.72 -8.45 -8.12
CA VAL A 75 -6.57 -9.32 -7.83
C VAL A 75 -6.70 -10.66 -8.54
N VAL A 76 -7.85 -11.33 -8.43
CA VAL A 76 -8.11 -12.64 -9.04
C VAL A 76 -8.00 -12.56 -10.57
N PHE A 77 -8.63 -11.56 -11.21
CA PHE A 77 -8.52 -11.38 -12.66
C PHE A 77 -7.07 -11.20 -13.10
N ARG A 78 -6.28 -10.38 -12.37
CA ARG A 78 -4.86 -10.19 -12.71
C ARG A 78 -4.05 -11.47 -12.53
N VAL A 79 -4.33 -12.29 -11.52
CA VAL A 79 -3.73 -13.62 -11.35
C VAL A 79 -4.08 -14.53 -12.53
N LEU A 80 -5.35 -14.60 -12.92
CA LEU A 80 -5.82 -15.45 -14.01
C LEU A 80 -5.23 -15.04 -15.37
N ILE A 81 -5.09 -13.74 -15.63
CA ILE A 81 -4.52 -13.21 -16.88
C ILE A 81 -3.01 -13.41 -16.92
N ALA A 82 -2.31 -13.10 -15.82
CA ALA A 82 -0.85 -13.06 -15.77
C ALA A 82 -0.20 -14.39 -15.35
N GLY A 83 -0.98 -15.32 -14.76
CA GLY A 83 -0.46 -16.59 -14.23
C GLY A 83 0.46 -16.44 -13.01
N ARG A 84 0.41 -15.29 -12.29
CA ARG A 84 1.33 -14.95 -11.19
C ARG A 84 0.69 -14.03 -10.17
N ALA A 85 1.33 -13.91 -8.99
CA ALA A 85 0.91 -12.96 -7.96
C ALA A 85 0.97 -11.51 -8.48
N PRO A 86 -0.08 -10.68 -8.26
CA PRO A 86 -0.18 -9.32 -8.78
C PRO A 86 0.56 -8.32 -7.89
N VAL A 87 1.89 -8.47 -7.78
CA VAL A 87 2.80 -7.62 -6.97
C VAL A 87 4.10 -7.32 -7.72
N THR A 88 4.07 -7.34 -9.04
CA THR A 88 5.27 -7.25 -9.89
C THR A 88 5.61 -5.84 -10.34
N ASN A 89 4.69 -4.91 -10.27
CA ASN A 89 4.89 -3.51 -10.62
C ASN A 89 4.25 -2.59 -9.57
N MET A 90 4.48 -1.28 -9.71
CA MET A 90 3.98 -0.30 -8.74
C MET A 90 2.45 -0.23 -8.70
N TYR A 91 1.77 -0.40 -9.83
CA TYR A 91 0.30 -0.43 -9.89
C TYR A 91 -0.27 -1.57 -9.04
N GLU A 92 0.31 -2.77 -9.16
CA GLU A 92 -0.12 -3.95 -8.42
C GLU A 92 0.20 -3.84 -6.92
N THR A 93 1.36 -3.29 -6.55
CA THR A 93 1.70 -3.08 -5.14
C THR A 93 0.81 -2.02 -4.49
N VAL A 94 0.40 -0.97 -5.21
CA VAL A 94 -0.56 0.04 -4.72
C VAL A 94 -1.94 -0.58 -4.51
N LEU A 95 -2.42 -1.42 -5.44
CA LEU A 95 -3.66 -2.19 -5.25
C LEU A 95 -3.58 -3.06 -3.99
N TRP A 96 -2.47 -3.77 -3.81
CA TRP A 96 -2.26 -4.68 -2.69
C TRP A 96 -2.20 -3.95 -1.34
N VAL A 97 -1.47 -2.83 -1.26
CA VAL A 97 -1.40 -1.99 -0.06
C VAL A 97 -2.76 -1.36 0.26
N GLY A 98 -3.48 -0.87 -0.76
CA GLY A 98 -4.83 -0.33 -0.59
C GLY A 98 -5.80 -1.37 -0.02
N LEU A 99 -5.80 -2.59 -0.57
CA LEU A 99 -6.59 -3.71 -0.06
C LEU A 99 -6.17 -4.10 1.36
N GLY A 100 -4.87 -4.16 1.64
CA GLY A 100 -4.35 -4.43 2.99
C GLY A 100 -4.79 -3.38 4.01
N ALA A 101 -4.78 -2.11 3.65
CA ALA A 101 -5.24 -1.02 4.52
C ALA A 101 -6.75 -1.12 4.81
N LEU A 102 -7.56 -1.49 3.81
CA LEU A 102 -8.98 -1.76 3.98
C LEU A 102 -9.22 -2.92 4.96
N VAL A 103 -8.47 -4.01 4.80
CA VAL A 103 -8.58 -5.21 5.66
C VAL A 103 -8.14 -4.90 7.09
N PHE A 104 -6.95 -4.31 7.27
CA PHE A 104 -6.46 -3.98 8.62
C PHE A 104 -7.33 -2.92 9.30
N GLY A 105 -7.73 -1.87 8.58
CA GLY A 105 -8.62 -0.84 9.10
C GLY A 105 -9.99 -1.41 9.50
N GLY A 106 -10.54 -2.32 8.69
CA GLY A 106 -11.78 -3.03 8.98
C GLY A 106 -11.66 -3.96 10.18
N LEU A 107 -10.64 -4.82 10.22
CA LEU A 107 -10.43 -5.81 11.30
C LEU A 107 -10.10 -5.13 12.63
N LEU A 108 -9.18 -4.17 12.65
CA LEU A 108 -8.83 -3.42 13.86
C LEU A 108 -9.99 -2.54 14.33
N GLY A 109 -10.69 -1.91 13.39
CA GLY A 109 -11.89 -1.12 13.70
C GLY A 109 -13.01 -1.98 14.29
N TRP A 110 -13.20 -3.19 13.77
CA TRP A 110 -14.17 -4.14 14.31
C TRP A 110 -13.75 -4.68 15.68
N TRP A 111 -12.50 -5.10 15.83
CA TRP A 111 -11.98 -5.68 17.08
C TRP A 111 -11.92 -4.67 18.23
N ARG A 112 -11.39 -3.46 17.96
CA ARG A 112 -11.27 -2.38 18.95
C ARG A 112 -12.54 -1.57 19.11
N ARG A 113 -13.54 -1.75 18.25
CA ARG A 113 -14.74 -0.91 18.13
C ARG A 113 -14.42 0.56 17.85
N GLU A 114 -13.32 0.79 17.12
CA GLU A 114 -12.76 2.11 16.84
C GLU A 114 -12.99 2.53 15.39
N ARG A 115 -13.82 3.55 15.24
CA ARG A 115 -14.17 4.13 13.93
C ARG A 115 -12.95 4.68 13.16
N LEU A 116 -11.96 5.24 13.86
CA LEU A 116 -10.80 5.85 13.21
C LEU A 116 -9.99 4.85 12.38
N PHE A 117 -9.83 3.61 12.83
CA PHE A 117 -9.18 2.57 12.05
C PHE A 117 -9.88 2.34 10.71
N LEU A 118 -11.20 2.24 10.76
CA LEU A 118 -12.02 2.03 9.56
C LEU A 118 -11.91 3.22 8.60
N LEU A 119 -12.05 4.44 9.11
CA LEU A 119 -11.94 5.67 8.30
C LEU A 119 -10.57 5.78 7.64
N PHE A 120 -9.50 5.52 8.37
CA PHE A 120 -8.14 5.61 7.83
C PHE A 120 -7.83 4.46 6.86
N GLY A 121 -8.33 3.25 7.14
CA GLY A 121 -8.21 2.13 6.20
C GLY A 121 -8.89 2.44 4.87
N VAL A 122 -10.13 2.96 4.91
CA VAL A 122 -10.87 3.39 3.72
C VAL A 122 -10.19 4.57 3.03
N LEU A 123 -9.62 5.51 3.78
CA LEU A 123 -8.93 6.68 3.20
C LEU A 123 -7.67 6.26 2.43
N ILE A 124 -6.82 5.39 3.00
CA ILE A 124 -5.65 4.85 2.29
C ILE A 124 -6.08 4.08 1.05
N ASN A 125 -7.12 3.26 1.18
CA ASN A 125 -7.68 2.50 0.08
C ASN A 125 -8.19 3.42 -1.04
N LEU A 126 -8.95 4.46 -0.70
CA LEU A 126 -9.47 5.46 -1.65
C LEU A 126 -8.32 6.17 -2.37
N VAL A 127 -7.27 6.60 -1.64
CA VAL A 127 -6.08 7.23 -2.25
C VAL A 127 -5.39 6.26 -3.20
N SER A 128 -5.23 4.98 -2.82
CA SER A 128 -4.66 3.94 -3.68
C SER A 128 -5.45 3.77 -4.97
N LEU A 129 -6.78 3.65 -4.90
CA LEU A 129 -7.65 3.53 -6.08
C LEU A 129 -7.62 4.79 -6.94
N PHE A 130 -7.57 5.98 -6.32
CA PHE A 130 -7.44 7.24 -7.02
C PHE A 130 -6.10 7.35 -7.76
N MET A 131 -5.00 6.95 -7.12
CA MET A 131 -3.68 6.88 -7.78
C MET A 131 -3.71 5.92 -8.97
N MET A 132 -4.31 4.74 -8.81
CA MET A 132 -4.44 3.75 -9.89
C MET A 132 -5.23 4.28 -11.08
N MET A 133 -6.18 5.19 -10.87
CA MET A 133 -7.02 5.75 -11.93
C MET A 133 -6.38 6.94 -12.64
N PHE A 134 -5.64 7.79 -11.91
CA PHE A 134 -5.22 9.10 -12.41
C PHE A 134 -3.70 9.29 -12.50
N ALA A 135 -2.90 8.38 -11.94
CA ALA A 135 -1.44 8.48 -11.95
C ALA A 135 -0.79 7.51 -12.96
N ASP A 136 -1.32 7.43 -14.17
CA ASP A 136 -0.88 6.54 -15.28
C ASP A 136 0.60 6.69 -15.64
N ARG A 137 1.15 7.90 -15.51
CA ARG A 137 2.60 8.15 -15.71
C ARG A 137 3.47 7.51 -14.63
N MET A 138 2.91 7.32 -13.45
CA MET A 138 3.58 6.77 -12.28
C MET A 138 3.25 5.29 -12.08
N LEU A 139 2.02 4.89 -12.36
CA LEU A 139 1.50 3.56 -12.16
C LEU A 139 1.07 2.93 -13.48
N ASP A 140 1.95 2.11 -14.07
CA ASP A 140 1.68 1.40 -15.33
C ASP A 140 0.75 0.19 -15.06
N PRO A 141 -0.50 0.17 -15.56
CA PRO A 141 -1.43 -0.92 -15.35
C PRO A 141 -1.14 -2.16 -16.23
N THR A 142 -0.23 -2.05 -17.20
CA THR A 142 0.01 -3.09 -18.20
C THR A 142 0.66 -4.33 -17.59
N LEU A 143 0.27 -5.51 -18.08
CA LEU A 143 0.83 -6.79 -17.68
C LEU A 143 2.02 -7.13 -18.61
N LYS A 144 3.23 -6.76 -18.20
CA LYS A 144 4.46 -7.02 -18.95
C LYS A 144 5.07 -8.37 -18.61
N PRO A 145 5.85 -8.98 -19.52
CA PRO A 145 6.68 -10.14 -19.21
C PRO A 145 7.61 -9.86 -18.03
N LEU A 146 7.81 -10.85 -17.17
CA LEU A 146 8.70 -10.74 -16.01
C LEU A 146 10.17 -10.90 -16.37
N ALA A 147 11.02 -10.16 -15.66
CA ALA A 147 12.44 -10.49 -15.58
C ALA A 147 12.63 -11.92 -15.06
N PRO A 148 13.66 -12.65 -15.52
CA PRO A 148 13.84 -14.07 -15.15
C PRO A 148 13.80 -14.33 -13.64
N VAL A 149 14.40 -13.45 -12.84
CA VAL A 149 14.42 -13.56 -11.37
C VAL A 149 13.03 -13.53 -10.73
N LEU A 150 12.07 -12.84 -11.35
CA LEU A 150 10.70 -12.74 -10.85
C LEU A 150 9.78 -13.89 -11.29
N ARG A 151 10.31 -14.89 -12.01
CA ARG A 151 9.50 -16.02 -12.50
C ARG A 151 9.20 -17.08 -11.45
N ASP A 152 9.86 -17.02 -10.29
CA ASP A 152 9.54 -17.88 -9.16
C ASP A 152 8.28 -17.35 -8.45
N ASN A 153 7.14 -17.98 -8.73
CA ASN A 153 5.84 -17.58 -8.18
C ASN A 153 5.76 -17.74 -6.66
N PHE A 154 6.48 -18.68 -6.06
CA PHE A 154 6.46 -18.89 -4.61
C PHE A 154 7.11 -17.70 -3.89
N TRP A 155 8.33 -17.34 -4.27
CA TRP A 155 9.04 -16.22 -3.66
C TRP A 155 8.38 -14.88 -3.96
N LEU A 156 7.89 -14.69 -5.18
CA LEU A 156 7.14 -13.51 -5.57
C LEU A 156 5.87 -13.35 -4.71
N ALA A 157 5.10 -14.42 -4.54
CA ALA A 157 3.87 -14.40 -3.76
C ALA A 157 4.15 -14.22 -2.26
N THR A 158 5.16 -14.89 -1.70
CA THR A 158 5.40 -14.87 -0.25
C THR A 158 6.15 -13.62 0.20
N HIS A 159 7.31 -13.32 -0.40
CA HIS A 159 8.15 -12.19 0.02
C HIS A 159 7.49 -10.84 -0.30
N VAL A 160 7.15 -10.61 -1.58
CA VAL A 160 6.70 -9.26 -2.00
C VAL A 160 5.35 -8.91 -1.40
N THR A 161 4.42 -9.88 -1.28
CA THR A 161 3.15 -9.63 -0.61
C THR A 161 3.33 -9.33 0.87
N THR A 162 4.22 -10.05 1.58
CA THR A 162 4.49 -9.84 3.00
C THR A 162 5.08 -8.45 3.25
N ILE A 163 6.07 -8.03 2.45
CA ILE A 163 6.65 -6.69 2.56
C ILE A 163 5.60 -5.62 2.27
N THR A 164 4.89 -5.72 1.15
CA THR A 164 3.96 -4.67 0.73
C THR A 164 2.76 -4.55 1.65
N ILE A 165 2.25 -5.66 2.20
CA ILE A 165 1.15 -5.59 3.16
C ILE A 165 1.57 -4.96 4.50
N SER A 166 2.86 -5.06 4.88
CA SER A 166 3.36 -4.33 6.05
C SER A 166 3.23 -2.80 5.88
N TYR A 167 3.38 -2.30 4.66
CA TYR A 167 3.22 -0.87 4.35
C TYR A 167 1.81 -0.36 4.60
N ALA A 168 0.79 -1.23 4.46
CA ALA A 168 -0.59 -0.90 4.82
C ALA A 168 -0.75 -0.63 6.32
N ALA A 169 -0.15 -1.47 7.16
CA ALA A 169 -0.17 -1.27 8.62
C ALA A 169 0.59 0.00 9.04
N PHE A 170 1.77 0.25 8.44
CA PHE A 170 2.49 1.50 8.65
C PHE A 170 1.75 2.73 8.13
N GLY A 171 1.03 2.62 7.02
CA GLY A 171 0.16 3.66 6.50
C GLY A 171 -0.95 4.05 7.47
N LEU A 172 -1.59 3.06 8.13
CA LEU A 172 -2.57 3.33 9.19
C LEU A 172 -1.94 4.06 10.36
N SER A 173 -0.78 3.62 10.85
CA SER A 173 -0.07 4.28 11.95
C SER A 173 0.31 5.72 11.59
N TRP A 174 0.72 5.96 10.34
CA TRP A 174 1.04 7.27 9.80
C TRP A 174 -0.16 8.21 9.77
N LEU A 175 -1.35 7.75 9.36
CA LEU A 175 -2.55 8.57 9.36
C LEU A 175 -3.00 8.91 10.80
N ILE A 176 -2.93 7.96 11.74
CA ILE A 176 -3.22 8.23 13.16
C ILE A 176 -2.26 9.30 13.70
N ALA A 177 -0.98 9.18 13.40
CA ALA A 177 0.04 10.13 13.83
C ALA A 177 -0.15 11.53 13.22
N ASN A 178 -0.52 11.62 11.93
CA ASN A 178 -0.84 12.89 11.29
C ASN A 178 -2.13 13.50 11.85
N TYR A 179 -3.15 12.71 12.10
CA TYR A 179 -4.38 13.18 12.79
C TYR A 179 -4.05 13.80 14.15
N TYR A 180 -3.20 13.14 14.95
CA TYR A 180 -2.72 13.67 16.22
C TYR A 180 -2.02 15.02 16.04
N MET A 181 -1.07 15.14 15.12
CA MET A 181 -0.33 16.39 14.90
C MET A 181 -1.24 17.52 14.41
N ILE A 182 -2.10 17.26 13.42
CA ILE A 182 -3.04 18.26 12.89
C ILE A 182 -3.99 18.74 13.98
N LYS A 183 -4.57 17.82 14.74
CA LYS A 183 -5.44 18.16 15.85
C LYS A 183 -4.70 18.94 16.94
N GLY A 184 -3.45 18.55 17.26
CA GLY A 184 -2.61 19.23 18.24
C GLY A 184 -2.20 20.64 17.85
N ILE A 185 -2.13 20.94 16.53
CA ILE A 185 -1.93 22.32 16.03
C ILE A 185 -3.23 23.13 16.19
N ALA A 186 -4.38 22.55 15.87
CA ALA A 186 -5.68 23.23 15.88
C ALA A 186 -6.26 23.42 17.29
N SER A 187 -6.03 22.44 18.20
CA SER A 187 -6.63 22.42 19.55
C SER A 187 -5.74 21.64 20.52
N LYS A 188 -6.00 21.77 21.83
CA LYS A 188 -5.37 20.89 22.82
C LYS A 188 -5.92 19.47 22.69
N ILE A 189 -5.02 18.49 22.72
CA ILE A 189 -5.36 17.07 22.85
C ILE A 189 -5.29 16.71 24.33
N GLY A 190 -6.38 16.13 24.85
CA GLY A 190 -6.43 15.61 26.21
C GLY A 190 -5.49 14.41 26.40
N TYR A 191 -5.04 14.21 27.64
CA TYR A 191 -4.13 13.09 27.96
C TYR A 191 -4.71 11.72 27.55
N GLU A 192 -5.97 11.46 27.91
CA GLU A 192 -6.64 10.18 27.58
C GLU A 192 -6.79 9.97 26.07
N GLU A 193 -7.09 11.02 25.33
CA GLU A 193 -7.17 10.94 23.85
C GLU A 193 -5.78 10.66 23.25
N GLY A 194 -4.74 11.34 23.71
CA GLY A 194 -3.38 11.10 23.26
C GLY A 194 -2.91 9.67 23.56
N LYS A 195 -3.20 9.18 24.76
CA LYS A 195 -2.92 7.79 25.17
C LYS A 195 -3.65 6.78 24.27
N HIS A 196 -4.93 7.01 24.01
CA HIS A 196 -5.74 6.15 23.14
C HIS A 196 -5.18 6.09 21.71
N LEU A 197 -4.81 7.24 21.10
CA LEU A 197 -4.17 7.28 19.79
C LEU A 197 -2.81 6.57 19.77
N ASN A 198 -2.05 6.65 20.87
CA ASN A 198 -0.81 5.89 21.04
C ASN A 198 -1.06 4.38 21.01
N GLU A 199 -2.08 3.89 21.72
CA GLU A 199 -2.45 2.46 21.76
C GLU A 199 -2.87 1.96 20.37
N MET A 200 -3.72 2.73 19.66
CA MET A 200 -4.11 2.43 18.28
C MET A 200 -2.89 2.33 17.36
N THR A 201 -1.94 3.25 17.50
CA THR A 201 -0.71 3.24 16.71
C THR A 201 0.13 2.01 17.01
N TYR A 202 0.24 1.61 18.27
CA TYR A 202 0.93 0.38 18.65
C TYR A 202 0.37 -0.86 18.00
N ASP A 203 -0.95 -0.99 17.90
CA ASP A 203 -1.57 -2.14 17.23
C ASP A 203 -1.15 -2.23 15.76
N CYS A 204 -1.11 -1.08 15.05
CA CYS A 204 -0.61 -1.03 13.67
C CYS A 204 0.88 -1.38 13.58
N LEU A 205 1.71 -0.81 14.49
CA LEU A 205 3.15 -1.04 14.48
C LEU A 205 3.53 -2.49 14.75
N ARG A 206 2.83 -3.18 15.66
CA ARG A 206 3.05 -4.61 15.92
C ARG A 206 2.88 -5.43 14.65
N ILE A 207 1.80 -5.19 13.91
CA ILE A 207 1.54 -5.86 12.63
C ILE A 207 2.63 -5.49 11.62
N GLY A 208 2.88 -4.18 11.44
CA GLY A 208 3.82 -3.67 10.44
C GLY A 208 5.24 -4.17 10.66
N VAL A 209 5.77 -4.09 11.88
CA VAL A 209 7.15 -4.50 12.20
C VAL A 209 7.35 -6.00 12.03
N VAL A 210 6.40 -6.84 12.49
CA VAL A 210 6.48 -8.29 12.33
C VAL A 210 6.47 -8.67 10.85
N LEU A 211 5.54 -8.10 10.07
CA LEU A 211 5.45 -8.39 8.63
C LEU A 211 6.66 -7.86 7.86
N LEU A 212 7.16 -6.66 8.18
CA LEU A 212 8.36 -6.12 7.53
C LEU A 212 9.59 -6.97 7.83
N SER A 213 9.79 -7.36 9.10
CA SER A 213 10.90 -8.24 9.50
C SER A 213 10.84 -9.59 8.79
N ALA A 214 9.68 -10.23 8.79
CA ALA A 214 9.45 -11.49 8.08
C ALA A 214 9.70 -11.33 6.58
N GLY A 215 9.19 -10.25 5.99
CA GLY A 215 9.38 -9.95 4.57
C GLY A 215 10.86 -9.75 4.21
N ILE A 216 11.64 -9.01 5.02
CA ILE A 216 13.09 -8.83 4.81
C ILE A 216 13.81 -10.18 4.85
N LEU A 217 13.52 -11.03 5.84
CA LEU A 217 14.12 -12.36 5.95
C LEU A 217 13.78 -13.25 4.75
N LEU A 218 12.50 -13.27 4.33
CA LEU A 218 12.06 -14.01 3.14
C LEU A 218 12.79 -13.51 1.88
N GLY A 219 12.99 -12.19 1.75
CA GLY A 219 13.73 -11.60 0.64
C GLY A 219 15.20 -11.96 0.63
N ALA A 220 15.83 -12.00 1.80
CA ALA A 220 17.23 -12.41 1.93
C ALA A 220 17.43 -13.90 1.56
N VAL A 221 16.51 -14.77 1.98
CA VAL A 221 16.51 -16.19 1.55
C VAL A 221 16.29 -16.30 0.04
N TRP A 222 15.37 -15.53 -0.53
CA TRP A 222 15.16 -15.50 -1.99
C TRP A 222 16.38 -14.97 -2.74
N ALA A 223 17.08 -13.96 -2.21
CA ALA A 223 18.31 -13.42 -2.79
C ALA A 223 19.43 -14.47 -2.80
N ASP A 224 19.57 -15.26 -1.73
CA ASP A 224 20.52 -16.37 -1.66
C ASP A 224 20.21 -17.44 -2.72
N TYR A 225 18.96 -17.85 -2.82
CA TYR A 225 18.48 -18.81 -3.81
C TYR A 225 18.66 -18.31 -5.26
N SER A 226 18.38 -17.03 -5.53
CA SER A 226 18.36 -16.49 -6.90
C SER A 226 19.71 -15.97 -7.38
N TRP A 227 20.55 -15.48 -6.47
CA TRP A 227 21.82 -14.79 -6.79
C TRP A 227 23.02 -15.33 -6.04
N GLY A 228 22.84 -16.38 -5.20
CA GLY A 228 23.92 -16.99 -4.41
C GLY A 228 24.48 -16.07 -3.33
N ARG A 229 23.70 -15.09 -2.86
CA ARG A 229 24.06 -14.18 -1.79
C ARG A 229 22.85 -13.79 -0.95
N PHE A 230 22.96 -13.91 0.36
CA PHE A 230 21.89 -13.60 1.29
C PHE A 230 21.60 -12.08 1.39
N TRP A 231 22.63 -11.24 1.18
CA TRP A 231 22.53 -9.77 1.29
C TRP A 231 23.59 -9.10 0.42
N GLY A 232 23.27 -8.01 -0.26
CA GLY A 232 24.19 -7.30 -1.15
C GLY A 232 24.17 -5.79 -1.07
N TRP A 233 23.44 -5.22 -0.08
CA TRP A 233 23.36 -3.77 0.15
C TRP A 233 22.83 -2.99 -1.06
N ASP A 234 21.99 -3.59 -1.88
CA ASP A 234 21.33 -2.81 -2.91
C ASP A 234 20.30 -1.82 -2.32
N PRO A 235 19.83 -0.84 -3.08
CA PRO A 235 18.93 0.19 -2.54
C PRO A 235 17.65 -0.37 -1.90
N LYS A 236 17.06 -1.45 -2.41
CA LYS A 236 15.84 -2.03 -1.81
C LYS A 236 16.12 -2.77 -0.51
N GLU A 237 17.18 -3.55 -0.47
CA GLU A 237 17.66 -4.21 0.75
C GLU A 237 17.98 -3.17 1.82
N THR A 238 18.82 -2.17 1.46
CA THR A 238 19.25 -1.12 2.38
C THR A 238 18.08 -0.33 2.95
N TRP A 239 17.17 0.17 2.10
CA TRP A 239 16.06 1.00 2.57
C TRP A 239 14.98 0.22 3.30
N SER A 240 14.80 -1.07 3.02
CA SER A 240 13.92 -1.93 3.84
C SER A 240 14.46 -2.11 5.25
N LEU A 241 15.78 -2.30 5.39
CA LEU A 241 16.46 -2.36 6.69
C LEU A 241 16.40 -1.02 7.43
N VAL A 242 16.66 0.10 6.74
CA VAL A 242 16.55 1.45 7.31
C VAL A 242 15.13 1.70 7.83
N ALA A 243 14.11 1.29 7.08
CA ALA A 243 12.72 1.41 7.52
C ALA A 243 12.45 0.59 8.79
N LEU A 244 12.89 -0.66 8.83
CA LEU A 244 12.76 -1.49 10.02
C LEU A 244 13.48 -0.86 11.23
N MET A 245 14.72 -0.43 11.06
CA MET A 245 15.50 0.19 12.13
C MET A 245 14.88 1.49 12.64
N ALA A 246 14.30 2.32 11.75
CA ALA A 246 13.61 3.55 12.14
C ALA A 246 12.42 3.26 13.06
N TYR A 247 11.58 2.29 12.74
CA TYR A 247 10.45 1.91 13.60
C TYR A 247 10.90 1.23 14.88
N LEU A 248 11.92 0.36 14.84
CA LEU A 248 12.49 -0.23 16.05
C LEU A 248 13.09 0.82 16.96
N ALA A 249 13.79 1.83 16.43
CA ALA A 249 14.33 2.95 17.22
C ALA A 249 13.22 3.72 17.94
N VAL A 250 12.10 4.02 17.26
CA VAL A 250 10.95 4.69 17.88
C VAL A 250 10.31 3.82 18.96
N LEU A 251 10.11 2.51 18.72
CA LEU A 251 9.53 1.58 19.69
C LEU A 251 10.45 1.39 20.91
N HIS A 252 11.74 1.16 20.69
CA HIS A 252 12.71 0.97 21.80
C HIS A 252 12.95 2.29 22.57
N GLY A 253 13.01 3.42 21.86
CA GLY A 253 13.11 4.74 22.49
C GLY A 253 11.93 5.03 23.42
N ARG A 254 10.72 4.63 23.03
CA ARG A 254 9.54 4.70 23.89
C ARG A 254 9.65 3.73 25.07
N TYR A 255 10.00 2.47 24.83
CA TYR A 255 10.16 1.46 25.87
C TYR A 255 11.22 1.87 26.91
N ALA A 256 12.35 2.44 26.46
CA ALA A 256 13.42 2.93 27.31
C ALA A 256 13.11 4.28 28.00
N GLY A 257 11.97 4.90 27.73
CA GLY A 257 11.58 6.20 28.29
C GLY A 257 12.29 7.41 27.64
N TRP A 258 13.03 7.23 26.53
CA TRP A 258 13.67 8.33 25.79
C TRP A 258 12.67 9.13 24.94
N ILE A 259 11.60 8.46 24.49
CA ILE A 259 10.51 9.07 23.72
C ILE A 259 9.25 9.06 24.60
N GLY A 260 8.84 10.27 25.04
CA GLY A 260 7.62 10.46 25.82
C GLY A 260 6.35 10.28 24.98
N ASP A 261 5.21 10.14 25.68
CA ASP A 261 3.89 9.89 25.10
C ASP A 261 3.48 10.89 24.01
N GLU A 262 3.82 12.15 24.19
CA GLU A 262 3.49 13.22 23.27
C GLU A 262 4.32 13.21 22.00
N SER A 263 5.58 12.75 22.08
CA SER A 263 6.51 12.73 20.95
C SER A 263 6.46 11.43 20.14
N PHE A 264 5.83 10.39 20.66
CA PHE A 264 5.80 9.07 20.03
C PHE A 264 5.16 9.12 18.64
N LEU A 265 3.92 9.63 18.54
CA LEU A 265 3.19 9.72 17.28
C LEU A 265 3.91 10.57 16.22
N PRO A 266 4.42 11.78 16.52
CA PRO A 266 5.22 12.54 15.57
C PRO A 266 6.45 11.79 15.03
N TYR A 267 7.17 11.03 15.88
CA TYR A 267 8.29 10.22 15.41
C TYR A 267 7.85 9.02 14.56
N VAL A 268 6.69 8.41 14.85
CA VAL A 268 6.09 7.39 13.97
C VAL A 268 5.78 7.97 12.59
N ALA A 269 5.25 9.20 12.52
CA ALA A 269 4.98 9.86 11.25
C ALA A 269 6.26 10.13 10.45
N LEU A 270 7.36 10.53 11.11
CA LEU A 270 8.66 10.69 10.44
C LEU A 270 9.24 9.35 9.99
N ALA A 271 9.12 8.29 10.79
CA ALA A 271 9.57 6.95 10.41
C ALA A 271 8.90 6.45 9.12
N PHE A 272 7.65 6.84 8.85
CA PHE A 272 6.94 6.47 7.61
C PHE A 272 7.63 6.99 6.35
N LEU A 273 8.41 8.07 6.43
CA LEU A 273 9.18 8.57 5.29
C LEU A 273 10.19 7.53 4.78
N THR A 274 10.70 6.68 5.65
CA THR A 274 11.60 5.59 5.25
C THR A 274 10.87 4.51 4.44
N ILE A 275 9.59 4.23 4.76
CA ILE A 275 8.74 3.36 3.94
C ILE A 275 8.48 3.99 2.57
N VAL A 276 8.19 5.30 2.52
CA VAL A 276 7.98 6.01 1.24
C VAL A 276 9.23 5.91 0.37
N ILE A 277 10.42 6.06 0.95
CA ILE A 277 11.68 5.93 0.22
C ILE A 277 11.91 4.47 -0.22
N ALA A 278 11.73 3.49 0.67
CA ALA A 278 11.89 2.07 0.34
C ALA A 278 10.93 1.61 -0.79
N TRP A 279 9.69 2.11 -0.78
CA TRP A 279 8.66 1.72 -1.75
C TRP A 279 8.76 2.52 -3.05
N PHE A 280 8.63 3.85 -2.98
CA PHE A 280 8.60 4.74 -4.13
C PHE A 280 9.98 5.31 -4.47
N GLY A 281 10.74 5.78 -3.47
CA GLY A 281 12.03 6.44 -3.68
C GLY A 281 13.03 5.56 -4.41
N VAL A 282 13.15 4.30 -4.03
CA VAL A 282 14.04 3.34 -4.69
C VAL A 282 13.61 3.13 -6.16
N ASN A 283 12.31 3.03 -6.43
CA ASN A 283 11.82 2.78 -7.78
C ASN A 283 11.93 3.98 -8.73
N TYR A 284 11.82 5.22 -8.22
CA TYR A 284 11.75 6.43 -9.08
C TYR A 284 13.01 7.31 -9.03
N VAL A 285 13.81 7.18 -7.98
CA VAL A 285 14.98 8.04 -7.77
C VAL A 285 16.26 7.23 -7.76
N LEU A 286 16.31 6.11 -7.04
CA LEU A 286 17.53 5.34 -6.83
C LEU A 286 17.71 4.19 -7.84
N ALA A 287 16.74 3.89 -8.66
CA ALA A 287 16.62 2.91 -9.76
C ALA A 287 17.93 2.17 -10.17
N SER A 288 18.59 1.49 -9.25
CA SER A 288 19.87 0.80 -9.45
C SER A 288 19.92 -0.52 -8.66
N GLY A 289 20.89 -1.37 -8.99
CA GLY A 289 21.09 -2.66 -8.33
C GLY A 289 20.34 -3.82 -8.98
N LEU A 290 20.38 -5.00 -8.34
CA LEU A 290 19.77 -6.24 -8.85
C LEU A 290 18.23 -6.19 -8.86
N HIS A 291 17.62 -5.29 -8.06
CA HIS A 291 16.19 -5.05 -8.03
C HIS A 291 15.73 -3.95 -9.02
N SER A 292 16.51 -3.65 -10.08
CA SER A 292 16.16 -2.64 -11.08
C SER A 292 15.18 -3.16 -12.14
N TYR A 293 13.96 -3.49 -11.71
CA TYR A 293 12.85 -3.91 -12.57
C TYR A 293 11.53 -3.28 -12.09
N GLY A 294 10.57 -3.16 -13.01
CA GLY A 294 9.23 -2.63 -12.68
C GLY A 294 9.18 -1.11 -12.49
N PHE A 295 10.16 -0.38 -13.01
CA PHE A 295 10.21 1.08 -12.90
C PHE A 295 9.26 1.77 -13.88
N SER A 296 8.61 2.84 -13.38
CA SER A 296 7.89 3.81 -14.19
C SER A 296 8.58 5.18 -14.12
N ARG A 297 8.24 6.10 -15.00
CA ARG A 297 8.81 7.44 -15.02
C ARG A 297 7.87 8.43 -14.33
N GLY A 298 8.39 9.39 -13.55
CA GLY A 298 7.64 10.58 -13.17
C GLY A 298 7.16 10.68 -11.70
N GLY A 299 7.57 9.80 -10.79
CA GLY A 299 7.12 9.84 -9.38
C GLY A 299 7.94 10.72 -8.42
N ALA A 300 9.14 11.17 -8.83
CA ALA A 300 10.10 11.82 -7.92
C ALA A 300 9.57 13.12 -7.28
N THR A 301 8.87 13.96 -8.06
CA THR A 301 8.30 15.22 -7.56
C THR A 301 7.20 15.00 -6.54
N ALA A 302 6.34 14.00 -6.74
CA ALA A 302 5.28 13.65 -5.79
C ALA A 302 5.87 13.12 -4.47
N ILE A 303 6.89 12.28 -4.55
CA ILE A 303 7.61 11.76 -3.38
C ILE A 303 8.24 12.93 -2.60
N LEU A 304 8.95 13.82 -3.26
CA LEU A 304 9.58 14.97 -2.64
C LEU A 304 8.54 15.88 -1.98
N ALA A 305 7.41 16.13 -2.64
CA ALA A 305 6.33 16.93 -2.09
C ALA A 305 5.74 16.30 -0.82
N LEU A 306 5.54 14.97 -0.81
CA LEU A 306 5.06 14.25 0.38
C LEU A 306 6.06 14.34 1.55
N ILE A 307 7.36 14.15 1.27
CA ILE A 307 8.41 14.26 2.28
C ILE A 307 8.45 15.67 2.86
N MET A 308 8.43 16.70 2.02
CA MET A 308 8.42 18.10 2.45
C MET A 308 7.18 18.45 3.25
N ALA A 309 5.99 18.01 2.82
CA ALA A 309 4.74 18.23 3.54
C ALA A 309 4.79 17.59 4.94
N GLN A 310 5.33 16.38 5.06
CA GLN A 310 5.46 15.70 6.34
C GLN A 310 6.44 16.41 7.28
N ILE A 311 7.58 16.87 6.76
CA ILE A 311 8.56 17.63 7.55
C ILE A 311 7.96 18.96 8.03
N ILE A 312 7.27 19.68 7.14
CA ILE A 312 6.60 20.94 7.48
C ILE A 312 5.55 20.70 8.57
N LEU A 313 4.70 19.69 8.45
CA LEU A 313 3.70 19.36 9.46
C LEU A 313 4.34 19.06 10.82
N PHE A 314 5.42 18.28 10.83
CA PHE A 314 6.16 17.98 12.06
C PHE A 314 6.75 19.26 12.69
N LEU A 315 7.33 20.15 11.90
CA LEU A 315 7.91 21.41 12.39
C LEU A 315 6.80 22.35 12.93
N LEU A 316 5.68 22.47 12.26
CA LEU A 316 4.52 23.27 12.73
C LEU A 316 3.99 22.74 14.06
N TRP A 317 3.84 21.40 14.18
CA TRP A 317 3.45 20.78 15.44
C TRP A 317 4.47 21.07 16.56
N LYS A 318 5.77 20.94 16.28
CA LYS A 318 6.84 21.20 17.25
C LYS A 318 6.85 22.67 17.71
N ILE A 319 6.72 23.62 16.79
CA ILE A 319 6.64 25.05 17.09
C ILE A 319 5.42 25.35 17.99
N ARG A 320 4.24 24.79 17.63
CA ARG A 320 3.01 24.96 18.44
C ARG A 320 3.13 24.46 19.89
N LYS A 321 4.03 23.49 20.12
CA LYS A 321 4.31 22.95 21.46
C LYS A 321 5.24 23.83 22.30
N ILE A 322 6.03 24.68 21.66
CA ILE A 322 6.94 25.61 22.36
C ILE A 322 6.19 26.85 22.82
N PHE A 323 5.17 27.28 22.07
CA PHE A 323 4.31 28.42 22.37
C PHE A 323 2.91 27.99 22.84
#